data_758ce8565dfd7827088959ea4ee5f23e
#
_entry.id   758ce8565dfd7827088959ea4ee5f23e
#
_cell.length_a   1.000
_cell.length_b   1.000
_cell.length_c   1.000
_cell.angle_alpha   90.00
_cell.angle_beta   90.00
_cell.angle_gamma   90.00
#
_symmetry.space_group_name_H-M   'P 1'
#
loop_
_entity.id
_entity.type
_entity.pdbx_description
1 polymer ?
#
loop_
_entity_poly.entity_id
_entity_poly.type
_entity_poly.pdbx_seq_one_letter_code
_entity_poly.pdbx_strand_id
1 'polypeptide(L)'
;DGVCIIKNEINFGGSENFIIRHMRFRVGEKDASGKEHNAACLRVENANNFIIDHCSFSWASEENTDFIDTHFSTVQWCISSEGLYYSVSKKGARAYGGAWGGTSSTYDDNLFAHCNSRTPLMNGARGKDPGQDIVVYMEYINNVNYNWGSQMATYGGMDESQDPEHHGWSCNFVNNYYKPGPATTARVKELKFFRQSSAREPNKAPLRAVSKWYFHGNVMEGNSQLTSDNWEGVYTDGNYPYSIYEMKASSFIIP
;
A
#
# COMPACT_ATOMS: atom_id res chain seq x y z
N ASP A 1 -22.16 6.58 13.53
CA ASP A 1 -22.29 7.90 12.90
C ASP A 1 -20.95 8.61 12.91
N GLY A 2 -20.13 8.39 11.88
CA GLY A 2 -18.78 8.93 11.82
C GLY A 2 -18.74 10.45 11.62
N VAL A 3 -17.76 11.11 12.22
CA VAL A 3 -17.46 12.52 11.96
C VAL A 3 -16.79 12.64 10.58
N CYS A 4 -17.14 13.66 9.81
CA CYS A 4 -16.53 13.95 8.53
C CYS A 4 -15.52 15.10 8.68
N ILE A 5 -14.27 14.83 8.33
CA ILE A 5 -13.21 15.83 8.25
C ILE A 5 -12.99 16.14 6.77
N ILE A 6 -13.07 17.40 6.40
CA ILE A 6 -13.00 17.86 5.02
C ILE A 6 -11.97 18.97 4.83
N LYS A 7 -11.44 19.04 3.59
CA LYS A 7 -10.59 20.12 3.07
C LYS A 7 -9.21 20.31 3.70
N ASN A 8 -8.75 19.43 4.58
CA ASN A 8 -7.38 19.49 5.08
C ASN A 8 -6.81 18.08 5.25
N GLU A 9 -5.51 17.97 5.03
CA GLU A 9 -4.74 16.80 5.45
C GLU A 9 -4.69 16.74 6.97
N ILE A 10 -4.89 15.57 7.51
CA ILE A 10 -4.64 15.28 8.92
C ILE A 10 -3.33 14.51 9.02
N ASN A 11 -2.43 14.99 9.85
CA ASN A 11 -1.11 14.40 10.05
C ASN A 11 -0.90 14.00 11.51
N PHE A 12 -0.60 12.71 11.72
CA PHE A 12 -0.24 12.11 13.01
C PHE A 12 1.24 11.73 13.06
N GLY A 13 2.10 12.52 12.44
CA GLY A 13 3.54 12.27 12.45
C GLY A 13 4.14 12.30 13.85
N GLY A 14 4.96 11.30 14.19
CA GLY A 14 5.60 11.16 15.49
C GLY A 14 4.66 10.81 16.66
N SER A 15 3.44 10.42 16.38
CA SER A 15 2.43 10.10 17.41
C SER A 15 2.54 8.65 17.86
N GLU A 16 2.15 8.39 19.11
CA GLU A 16 2.15 7.05 19.69
C GLU A 16 0.86 6.76 20.47
N ASN A 17 0.53 5.47 20.57
CA ASN A 17 -0.54 4.98 21.43
C ASN A 17 -1.90 5.62 21.15
N PHE A 18 -2.37 5.58 19.90
CA PHE A 18 -3.65 6.18 19.52
C PHE A 18 -4.56 5.25 18.73
N ILE A 19 -5.83 5.56 18.74
CA ILE A 19 -6.88 4.89 17.97
C ILE A 19 -7.71 5.94 17.22
N ILE A 20 -7.88 5.75 15.91
CA ILE A 20 -8.76 6.56 15.06
C ILE A 20 -9.88 5.64 14.58
N ARG A 21 -11.14 5.96 14.91
CA ARG A 21 -12.29 5.13 14.55
C ARG A 21 -13.47 5.95 14.03
N HIS A 22 -14.21 5.34 13.10
CA HIS A 22 -15.48 5.85 12.58
C HIS A 22 -15.41 7.26 11.99
N MET A 23 -14.27 7.60 11.37
CA MET A 23 -14.04 8.92 10.78
C MET A 23 -14.16 8.85 9.26
N ARG A 24 -14.58 9.96 8.65
CA ARG A 24 -14.60 10.15 7.20
C ARG A 24 -13.69 11.30 6.83
N PHE A 25 -12.69 11.03 6.00
CA PHE A 25 -11.73 12.03 5.53
C PHE A 25 -12.00 12.32 4.06
N ARG A 26 -12.27 13.61 3.75
CA ARG A 26 -12.63 14.10 2.41
C ARG A 26 -11.86 15.39 2.13
N VAL A 27 -10.63 15.24 1.63
CA VAL A 27 -9.72 16.38 1.55
C VAL A 27 -10.02 17.29 0.37
N GLY A 28 -10.22 16.76 -0.83
CA GLY A 28 -10.43 17.56 -2.05
C GLY A 28 -9.17 18.30 -2.49
N GLU A 29 -9.32 19.21 -3.45
CA GLU A 29 -8.21 19.97 -4.04
C GLU A 29 -8.00 21.36 -3.41
N LYS A 30 -8.89 21.78 -2.54
CA LYS A 30 -8.84 23.12 -1.92
C LYS A 30 -9.00 22.98 -0.41
N ASP A 31 -8.15 23.68 0.32
CA ASP A 31 -8.26 23.81 1.74
C ASP A 31 -9.50 24.62 2.18
N ALA A 32 -9.69 24.79 3.48
CA ALA A 32 -10.83 25.53 4.02
C ALA A 32 -10.84 27.02 3.62
N SER A 33 -9.70 27.58 3.22
CA SER A 33 -9.60 28.96 2.71
C SER A 33 -9.89 29.07 1.19
N GLY A 34 -10.07 27.94 0.52
CA GLY A 34 -10.25 27.88 -0.94
C GLY A 34 -8.95 27.86 -1.76
N LYS A 35 -7.80 27.78 -1.09
CA LYS A 35 -6.50 27.67 -1.75
C LYS A 35 -6.23 26.24 -2.19
N GLU A 36 -5.70 26.06 -3.39
CA GLU A 36 -5.28 24.77 -3.91
C GLU A 36 -4.20 24.13 -3.02
N HIS A 37 -4.38 22.86 -2.71
CA HIS A 37 -3.40 22.08 -1.99
C HIS A 37 -3.27 20.66 -2.56
N ASN A 38 -2.07 20.13 -2.53
CA ASN A 38 -1.77 18.76 -2.90
C ASN A 38 -1.57 17.95 -1.64
N ALA A 39 -2.59 17.17 -1.25
CA ALA A 39 -2.69 16.60 0.08
C ALA A 39 -3.21 15.16 0.08
N ALA A 40 -2.81 14.40 1.09
CA ALA A 40 -3.43 13.14 1.50
C ALA A 40 -4.66 13.41 2.40
N CYS A 41 -5.53 12.41 2.56
CA CYS A 41 -6.58 12.50 3.57
C CYS A 41 -6.02 12.32 4.99
N LEU A 42 -5.18 11.29 5.14
CA LEU A 42 -4.53 10.97 6.40
C LEU A 42 -3.08 10.59 6.13
N ARG A 43 -2.18 11.24 6.84
CA ARG A 43 -0.75 10.94 6.86
C ARG A 43 -0.33 10.54 8.27
N VAL A 44 0.36 9.42 8.37
CA VAL A 44 0.92 8.90 9.62
C VAL A 44 2.37 8.53 9.33
N GLU A 45 3.28 9.32 9.84
CA GLU A 45 4.72 9.13 9.62
C GLU A 45 5.46 9.00 10.95
N ASN A 46 6.36 8.01 11.07
CA ASN A 46 7.13 7.76 12.29
C ASN A 46 6.26 7.60 13.54
N ALA A 47 5.17 6.91 13.39
CA ALA A 47 4.22 6.67 14.47
C ALA A 47 4.31 5.24 14.95
N ASN A 48 3.93 5.03 16.20
CA ASN A 48 4.08 3.76 16.87
C ASN A 48 2.80 3.38 17.64
N ASN A 49 2.47 2.10 17.63
CA ASN A 49 1.38 1.51 18.40
C ASN A 49 0.03 2.21 18.17
N PHE A 50 -0.58 1.97 17.01
CA PHE A 50 -1.87 2.59 16.68
C PHE A 50 -2.82 1.66 15.94
N ILE A 51 -4.09 2.01 16.01
CA ILE A 51 -5.16 1.35 15.24
C ILE A 51 -5.97 2.41 14.48
N ILE A 52 -6.20 2.14 13.18
CA ILE A 52 -7.15 2.89 12.35
C ILE A 52 -8.26 1.91 11.95
N ASP A 53 -9.48 2.20 12.36
CA ASP A 53 -10.57 1.25 12.32
C ASP A 53 -11.89 1.88 11.86
N HIS A 54 -12.59 1.24 10.92
CA HIS A 54 -13.88 1.72 10.39
C HIS A 54 -13.84 3.17 9.86
N CYS A 55 -12.75 3.54 9.19
CA CYS A 55 -12.59 4.87 8.59
C CYS A 55 -12.76 4.85 7.07
N SER A 56 -13.03 6.01 6.48
CA SER A 56 -13.06 6.13 5.02
C SER A 56 -12.31 7.38 4.52
N PHE A 57 -11.58 7.20 3.41
CA PHE A 57 -10.67 8.17 2.84
C PHE A 57 -10.97 8.34 1.36
N SER A 58 -11.24 9.58 0.91
CA SER A 58 -11.51 9.84 -0.50
C SER A 58 -11.14 11.26 -0.92
N TRP A 59 -10.93 11.40 -2.23
CA TRP A 59 -10.74 12.68 -2.91
C TRP A 59 -9.41 13.37 -2.61
N ALA A 60 -8.39 12.59 -2.32
CA ALA A 60 -7.03 13.12 -2.23
C ALA A 60 -6.46 13.43 -3.61
N SER A 61 -5.63 14.44 -3.68
CA SER A 61 -4.86 14.81 -4.88
C SER A 61 -3.49 14.11 -4.94
N GLU A 62 -3.07 13.46 -3.87
CA GLU A 62 -1.94 12.53 -3.77
C GLU A 62 -2.46 11.12 -3.45
N GLU A 63 -1.95 10.46 -2.44
CA GLU A 63 -2.51 9.23 -1.86
C GLU A 63 -3.68 9.56 -0.92
N ASN A 64 -4.72 8.72 -0.91
CA ASN A 64 -5.75 8.88 0.12
C ASN A 64 -5.17 8.69 1.53
N THR A 65 -4.22 7.77 1.68
CA THR A 65 -3.57 7.50 2.98
C THR A 65 -2.08 7.24 2.81
N ASP A 66 -1.27 7.78 3.71
CA ASP A 66 0.17 7.55 3.79
C ASP A 66 0.55 7.04 5.18
N PHE A 67 1.02 5.79 5.26
CA PHE A 67 1.61 5.20 6.47
C PHE A 67 3.07 4.92 6.19
N ILE A 68 3.96 5.75 6.75
CA ILE A 68 5.38 5.77 6.42
C ILE A 68 6.21 5.62 7.69
N ASP A 69 7.13 4.67 7.70
CA ASP A 69 8.00 4.38 8.85
C ASP A 69 7.19 4.23 10.16
N THR A 70 6.12 3.48 10.09
CA THR A 70 5.26 3.17 11.23
C THR A 70 5.64 1.83 11.86
N HIS A 71 5.30 1.63 13.13
CA HIS A 71 5.57 0.39 13.84
C HIS A 71 4.36 -0.03 14.66
N PHE A 72 4.14 -1.35 14.77
CA PHE A 72 3.05 -1.93 15.55
C PHE A 72 1.70 -1.29 15.22
N SER A 73 1.29 -1.41 13.98
CA SER A 73 0.07 -0.77 13.49
C SER A 73 -0.95 -1.77 12.98
N THR A 74 -2.23 -1.42 13.14
CA THR A 74 -3.34 -2.13 12.51
C THR A 74 -4.23 -1.13 11.78
N VAL A 75 -4.53 -1.43 10.50
CA VAL A 75 -5.52 -0.69 9.72
C VAL A 75 -6.56 -1.69 9.25
N GLN A 76 -7.77 -1.54 9.73
CA GLN A 76 -8.81 -2.53 9.49
C GLN A 76 -10.19 -1.92 9.21
N TRP A 77 -11.01 -2.65 8.45
CA TRP A 77 -12.39 -2.26 8.13
C TRP A 77 -12.50 -0.85 7.54
N CYS A 78 -11.47 -0.43 6.82
CA CYS A 78 -11.38 0.91 6.23
C CYS A 78 -11.70 0.89 4.74
N ILE A 79 -12.11 2.04 4.22
CA ILE A 79 -12.35 2.25 2.79
C ILE A 79 -11.42 3.35 2.30
N SER A 80 -10.57 3.04 1.32
CA SER A 80 -9.82 4.02 0.54
C SER A 80 -10.35 4.03 -0.89
N SER A 81 -10.99 5.11 -1.30
CA SER A 81 -11.67 5.15 -2.60
C SER A 81 -11.60 6.52 -3.27
N GLU A 82 -11.84 6.51 -4.59
CA GLU A 82 -12.09 7.73 -5.37
C GLU A 82 -11.01 8.80 -5.23
N GLY A 83 -9.73 8.43 -5.29
CA GLY A 83 -8.65 9.40 -5.41
C GLY A 83 -8.81 10.24 -6.68
N LEU A 84 -8.40 11.50 -6.65
CA LEU A 84 -8.56 12.43 -7.78
C LEU A 84 -7.53 12.14 -8.86
N TYR A 85 -7.99 11.72 -10.05
CA TYR A 85 -7.10 11.35 -11.16
C TYR A 85 -6.48 12.57 -11.83
N TYR A 86 -7.29 13.53 -12.24
CA TYR A 86 -6.86 14.86 -12.68
C TYR A 86 -7.11 15.83 -11.54
N SER A 87 -6.05 16.40 -11.01
CA SER A 87 -6.11 17.24 -9.82
C SER A 87 -5.10 18.38 -9.92
N VAL A 88 -4.98 19.16 -8.86
CA VAL A 88 -3.97 20.23 -8.72
C VAL A 88 -2.54 19.70 -8.59
N SER A 89 -2.35 18.38 -8.52
CA SER A 89 -1.02 17.79 -8.39
C SER A 89 -0.14 18.10 -9.59
N LYS A 90 0.97 18.78 -9.36
CA LYS A 90 1.98 19.09 -10.39
C LYS A 90 2.73 17.85 -10.90
N LYS A 91 2.56 16.72 -10.25
CA LYS A 91 3.16 15.45 -10.65
C LYS A 91 2.34 14.70 -11.71
N GLY A 92 1.25 15.29 -12.21
CA GLY A 92 0.35 14.71 -13.20
C GLY A 92 -0.78 13.86 -12.59
N ALA A 93 -1.36 12.99 -13.41
CA ALA A 93 -2.48 12.16 -13.01
C ALA A 93 -2.12 11.19 -11.87
N ARG A 94 -2.93 11.16 -10.82
CA ARG A 94 -2.69 10.38 -9.58
C ARG A 94 -3.83 9.39 -9.30
N ALA A 95 -4.76 9.70 -8.42
CA ALA A 95 -5.81 8.82 -7.88
C ALA A 95 -5.25 7.59 -7.18
N TYR A 96 -4.38 7.80 -6.20
CA TYR A 96 -3.74 6.69 -5.48
C TYR A 96 -4.49 6.32 -4.21
N GLY A 97 -4.63 5.01 -3.97
CA GLY A 97 -5.32 4.48 -2.79
C GLY A 97 -4.55 4.70 -1.50
N GLY A 98 -3.28 4.32 -1.47
CA GLY A 98 -2.45 4.53 -0.29
C GLY A 98 -1.03 4.04 -0.44
N ALA A 99 -0.12 4.66 0.31
CA ALA A 99 1.23 4.17 0.54
C ALA A 99 1.28 3.59 1.96
N TRP A 100 1.29 2.26 2.06
CA TRP A 100 1.16 1.51 3.30
C TRP A 100 2.45 0.77 3.63
N GLY A 101 3.14 1.26 4.62
CA GLY A 101 4.43 0.75 5.04
C GLY A 101 4.50 0.48 6.53
N GLY A 102 5.72 0.34 7.01
CA GLY A 102 5.98 0.10 8.42
C GLY A 102 6.44 -1.30 8.72
N THR A 103 6.77 -1.55 9.98
CA THR A 103 7.18 -2.85 10.50
C THR A 103 6.19 -3.36 11.54
N SER A 104 5.96 -4.66 11.60
CA SER A 104 4.96 -5.27 12.47
C SER A 104 3.57 -4.65 12.26
N SER A 105 3.14 -4.58 11.00
CA SER A 105 1.91 -3.92 10.58
C SER A 105 0.93 -4.91 9.98
N THR A 106 -0.33 -4.81 10.39
CA THR A 106 -1.45 -5.62 9.85
C THR A 106 -2.46 -4.71 9.13
N TYR A 107 -2.76 -5.06 7.89
CA TYR A 107 -3.76 -4.42 7.03
C TYR A 107 -4.83 -5.44 6.70
N ASP A 108 -5.97 -5.38 7.37
CA ASP A 108 -7.00 -6.41 7.37
C ASP A 108 -8.39 -5.88 7.04
N ASP A 109 -9.16 -6.64 6.25
CA ASP A 109 -10.57 -6.34 5.93
C ASP A 109 -10.82 -4.93 5.34
N ASN A 110 -9.89 -4.40 4.56
CA ASN A 110 -10.04 -3.08 3.93
C ASN A 110 -10.57 -3.18 2.50
N LEU A 111 -11.20 -2.11 2.04
CA LEU A 111 -11.63 -1.93 0.65
C LEU A 111 -10.83 -0.80 -0.02
N PHE A 112 -10.14 -1.14 -1.11
CA PHE A 112 -9.71 -0.17 -2.11
C PHE A 112 -10.67 -0.17 -3.29
N ALA A 113 -11.20 0.99 -3.67
CA ALA A 113 -12.12 1.08 -4.79
C ALA A 113 -11.88 2.35 -5.63
N HIS A 114 -11.97 2.22 -6.95
CA HIS A 114 -11.90 3.35 -7.89
C HIS A 114 -10.63 4.21 -7.73
N CYS A 115 -9.51 3.57 -7.38
CA CYS A 115 -8.21 4.20 -7.36
C CYS A 115 -7.40 3.76 -8.57
N ASN A 116 -6.62 4.67 -9.17
CA ASN A 116 -5.84 4.34 -10.36
C ASN A 116 -4.73 3.32 -10.06
N SER A 117 -4.08 3.44 -8.92
CA SER A 117 -2.97 2.58 -8.47
C SER A 117 -2.76 2.70 -6.97
N ARG A 118 -1.72 2.07 -6.44
CA ARG A 118 -1.39 2.04 -5.01
C ARG A 118 -2.56 1.54 -4.16
N THR A 119 -2.97 0.33 -4.45
CA THR A 119 -4.04 -0.34 -3.71
C THR A 119 -3.53 -1.60 -2.97
N PRO A 120 -2.54 -1.44 -2.06
CA PRO A 120 -1.69 -0.27 -1.80
C PRO A 120 -0.34 -0.28 -2.55
N LEU A 121 0.46 0.79 -2.40
CA LEU A 121 1.91 0.71 -2.49
C LEU A 121 2.43 0.21 -1.14
N MET A 122 3.12 -0.92 -1.12
CA MET A 122 3.77 -1.46 0.07
C MET A 122 5.17 -0.87 0.18
N ASN A 123 5.32 0.21 0.94
CA ASN A 123 6.54 1.03 0.96
C ASN A 123 7.51 0.72 2.11
N GLY A 124 7.18 -0.20 2.99
CA GLY A 124 8.04 -0.72 4.05
C GLY A 124 8.65 0.34 4.96
N ALA A 125 9.86 0.07 5.42
CA ALA A 125 10.69 1.04 6.11
C ALA A 125 11.48 1.85 5.08
N ARG A 126 11.50 3.18 5.22
CA ARG A 126 12.22 4.08 4.31
C ARG A 126 13.64 4.41 4.77
N GLY A 127 14.14 3.70 5.77
CA GLY A 127 15.55 3.82 6.19
C GLY A 127 15.84 5.03 7.04
N LYS A 128 15.02 5.30 8.04
CA LYS A 128 15.33 6.34 9.03
C LYS A 128 16.44 5.97 10.01
N ASP A 129 16.70 4.68 10.12
CA ASP A 129 17.77 4.16 10.95
C ASP A 129 18.83 3.50 10.06
N PRO A 130 19.60 4.29 9.27
CA PRO A 130 20.61 3.74 8.38
C PRO A 130 21.65 2.96 9.15
N GLY A 131 22.04 1.80 8.64
CA GLY A 131 22.98 0.89 9.28
C GLY A 131 22.36 -0.01 10.36
N GLN A 132 21.06 0.11 10.65
CA GLN A 132 20.36 -0.83 11.52
C GLN A 132 19.68 -1.94 10.71
N ASP A 133 19.80 -3.14 11.22
CA ASP A 133 19.13 -4.30 10.64
C ASP A 133 17.62 -4.26 10.93
N ILE A 134 16.84 -3.90 9.93
CA ILE A 134 15.38 -3.86 10.03
C ILE A 134 14.78 -4.97 9.16
N VAL A 135 13.96 -5.83 9.76
CA VAL A 135 13.09 -6.73 9.01
C VAL A 135 11.68 -6.18 9.01
N VAL A 136 11.24 -5.73 7.86
CA VAL A 136 9.86 -5.33 7.66
C VAL A 136 8.99 -6.59 7.71
N TYR A 137 8.06 -6.62 8.64
CA TYR A 137 7.04 -7.64 8.72
C TYR A 137 5.67 -7.02 8.49
N MET A 138 4.95 -7.52 7.51
CA MET A 138 3.63 -7.01 7.15
C MET A 138 2.65 -8.15 6.89
N GLU A 139 1.41 -7.90 7.23
CA GLU A 139 0.27 -8.71 6.83
C GLU A 139 -0.70 -7.88 5.99
N TYR A 140 -0.98 -8.35 4.79
CA TYR A 140 -2.02 -7.81 3.92
C TYR A 140 -3.03 -8.91 3.66
N ILE A 141 -4.09 -8.92 4.45
CA ILE A 141 -5.01 -10.05 4.55
C ILE A 141 -6.47 -9.61 4.39
N ASN A 142 -7.31 -10.47 3.79
CA ASN A 142 -8.75 -10.29 3.64
C ASN A 142 -9.18 -8.97 2.96
N ASN A 143 -8.31 -8.27 2.24
CA ASN A 143 -8.67 -6.99 1.63
C ASN A 143 -9.35 -7.18 0.27
N VAL A 144 -10.16 -6.21 -0.10
CA VAL A 144 -10.81 -6.14 -1.41
C VAL A 144 -10.21 -5.01 -2.24
N ASN A 145 -9.82 -5.32 -3.48
CA ASN A 145 -9.35 -4.37 -4.47
C ASN A 145 -10.33 -4.34 -5.65
N TYR A 146 -11.04 -3.23 -5.82
CA TYR A 146 -12.03 -3.08 -6.88
C TYR A 146 -11.69 -1.95 -7.85
N ASN A 147 -11.77 -2.25 -9.14
CA ASN A 147 -11.73 -1.25 -10.22
C ASN A 147 -10.49 -0.33 -10.19
N TRP A 148 -9.29 -0.91 -10.04
CA TRP A 148 -8.04 -0.16 -10.20
C TRP A 148 -7.79 0.20 -11.67
N GLY A 149 -7.00 1.22 -11.93
CA GLY A 149 -6.87 1.76 -13.29
C GLY A 149 -5.49 1.67 -13.93
N SER A 150 -4.45 1.20 -13.26
CA SER A 150 -3.10 1.00 -13.81
C SER A 150 -2.81 -0.48 -14.04
N GLN A 151 -1.63 -0.80 -14.58
CA GLN A 151 -1.23 -2.18 -14.84
C GLN A 151 -1.13 -3.05 -13.59
N MET A 152 -0.85 -2.45 -12.42
CA MET A 152 -0.78 -3.15 -11.14
C MET A 152 -1.71 -2.50 -10.12
N ALA A 153 -2.41 -3.32 -9.38
CA ALA A 153 -3.18 -2.87 -8.22
C ALA A 153 -2.23 -2.58 -7.05
N THR A 154 -1.55 -3.63 -6.59
CA THR A 154 -0.63 -3.59 -5.46
C THR A 154 0.81 -3.77 -5.95
N TYR A 155 1.73 -3.02 -5.39
CA TYR A 155 3.16 -3.15 -5.68
C TYR A 155 4.02 -2.60 -4.55
N GLY A 156 5.32 -2.83 -4.62
CA GLY A 156 6.26 -2.33 -3.63
C GLY A 156 7.31 -3.38 -3.26
N GLY A 157 7.61 -3.47 -2.00
CA GLY A 157 8.69 -4.29 -1.49
C GLY A 157 9.91 -3.42 -1.18
N MET A 158 10.97 -3.54 -1.94
CA MET A 158 12.24 -2.86 -1.65
C MET A 158 12.40 -1.48 -2.30
N ASP A 159 11.46 -1.02 -3.12
CA ASP A 159 11.63 0.21 -3.92
C ASP A 159 11.75 1.49 -3.10
N GLU A 160 11.11 1.53 -1.95
CA GLU A 160 11.14 2.69 -1.06
C GLU A 160 12.20 2.59 0.05
N SER A 161 12.89 1.45 0.16
CA SER A 161 13.99 1.30 1.11
C SER A 161 15.18 2.15 0.66
N GLN A 162 15.71 2.96 1.58
CA GLN A 162 16.91 3.75 1.38
C GLN A 162 18.17 3.03 1.87
N ASP A 163 18.00 1.93 2.56
CA ASP A 163 19.08 1.10 3.09
C ASP A 163 18.87 -0.39 2.79
N PRO A 164 18.97 -0.78 1.51
CA PRO A 164 18.71 -2.16 1.09
C PRO A 164 19.73 -3.16 1.65
N GLU A 165 20.87 -2.69 2.13
CA GLU A 165 21.89 -3.54 2.76
C GLU A 165 21.46 -4.06 4.13
N HIS A 166 20.69 -3.26 4.87
CA HIS A 166 20.27 -3.58 6.23
C HIS A 166 18.78 -3.92 6.35
N HIS A 167 17.98 -3.66 5.32
CA HIS A 167 16.55 -3.87 5.37
C HIS A 167 16.13 -5.13 4.61
N GLY A 168 15.33 -5.97 5.25
CA GLY A 168 14.69 -7.14 4.67
C GLY A 168 13.17 -7.01 4.68
N TRP A 169 12.49 -7.85 3.91
CA TRP A 169 11.03 -7.89 3.82
C TRP A 169 10.49 -9.27 4.10
N SER A 170 9.41 -9.30 4.86
CA SER A 170 8.59 -10.50 5.05
C SER A 170 7.13 -10.10 5.04
N CYS A 171 6.32 -10.70 4.19
CA CYS A 171 4.92 -10.33 4.07
C CYS A 171 4.02 -11.55 3.86
N ASN A 172 2.92 -11.60 4.60
CA ASN A 172 1.80 -12.48 4.35
C ASN A 172 0.75 -11.75 3.51
N PHE A 173 0.53 -12.22 2.29
CA PHE A 173 -0.42 -11.67 1.33
C PHE A 173 -1.52 -12.72 1.10
N VAL A 174 -2.58 -12.67 1.92
CA VAL A 174 -3.49 -13.81 2.09
C VAL A 174 -4.95 -13.42 1.96
N ASN A 175 -5.72 -14.25 1.28
CA ASN A 175 -7.18 -14.15 1.15
C ASN A 175 -7.70 -12.81 0.60
N ASN A 176 -6.91 -12.09 -0.17
CA ASN A 176 -7.36 -10.84 -0.77
C ASN A 176 -8.21 -11.10 -2.02
N TYR A 177 -9.22 -10.28 -2.23
CA TYR A 177 -10.12 -10.37 -3.36
C TYR A 177 -9.92 -9.22 -4.35
N TYR A 178 -9.59 -9.55 -5.59
CA TYR A 178 -9.37 -8.60 -6.67
C TYR A 178 -10.50 -8.69 -7.69
N LYS A 179 -11.26 -7.61 -7.82
CA LYS A 179 -12.37 -7.49 -8.75
C LYS A 179 -12.07 -6.44 -9.82
N PRO A 180 -11.69 -6.85 -11.05
CA PRO A 180 -11.58 -5.92 -12.17
C PRO A 180 -12.89 -5.19 -12.42
N GLY A 181 -12.80 -3.89 -12.73
CA GLY A 181 -13.96 -3.07 -13.06
C GLY A 181 -13.75 -2.28 -14.36
N PRO A 182 -14.63 -1.32 -14.68
CA PRO A 182 -14.55 -0.57 -15.93
C PRO A 182 -13.21 0.14 -16.15
N ALA A 183 -12.60 0.72 -15.10
CA ALA A 183 -11.31 1.36 -15.23
C ALA A 183 -10.17 0.35 -15.43
N THR A 184 -10.25 -0.81 -14.78
CA THR A 184 -9.30 -1.91 -14.93
C THR A 184 -9.33 -2.43 -16.36
N THR A 185 -10.49 -2.80 -16.87
CA THR A 185 -10.64 -3.37 -18.22
C THR A 185 -10.26 -2.41 -19.34
N ALA A 186 -10.35 -1.11 -19.10
CA ALA A 186 -9.95 -0.11 -20.07
C ALA A 186 -8.41 0.14 -20.13
N ARG A 187 -7.67 -0.20 -19.07
CA ARG A 187 -6.26 0.20 -18.92
C ARG A 187 -5.30 -0.97 -18.69
N VAL A 188 -5.75 -2.05 -18.06
CA VAL A 188 -4.92 -3.19 -17.68
C VAL A 188 -4.94 -4.24 -18.79
N LYS A 189 -3.77 -4.56 -19.34
CA LYS A 189 -3.64 -5.59 -20.39
C LYS A 189 -3.53 -6.99 -19.83
N GLU A 190 -2.92 -7.12 -18.67
CA GLU A 190 -2.67 -8.40 -18.01
C GLU A 190 -2.93 -8.25 -16.51
N LEU A 191 -3.84 -9.06 -15.99
CA LEU A 191 -4.19 -9.05 -14.58
C LEU A 191 -3.06 -9.64 -13.73
N LYS A 192 -2.70 -8.96 -12.66
CA LYS A 192 -1.72 -9.40 -11.67
C LYS A 192 -2.13 -8.92 -10.27
N PHE A 193 -1.77 -9.70 -9.25
CA PHE A 193 -1.96 -9.30 -7.86
C PHE A 193 -0.93 -8.28 -7.41
N PHE A 194 0.34 -8.59 -7.66
CA PHE A 194 1.45 -7.88 -7.05
C PHE A 194 2.66 -7.75 -7.98
N ARG A 195 3.29 -6.58 -7.95
CA ARG A 195 4.62 -6.36 -8.54
C ARG A 195 5.64 -6.10 -7.44
N GLN A 196 6.65 -6.98 -7.34
CA GLN A 196 7.83 -6.71 -6.54
C GLN A 196 8.67 -5.65 -7.22
N SER A 197 8.90 -4.55 -6.54
CA SER A 197 9.74 -3.48 -7.05
C SER A 197 11.19 -3.66 -6.61
N SER A 198 12.13 -3.19 -7.45
CA SER A 198 13.53 -3.03 -7.09
C SER A 198 13.72 -1.80 -6.19
N ALA A 199 14.84 -1.74 -5.50
CA ALA A 199 15.26 -0.51 -4.84
C ALA A 199 15.41 0.64 -5.85
N ARG A 200 15.12 1.88 -5.44
CA ARG A 200 15.24 3.05 -6.32
C ARG A 200 16.64 3.26 -6.89
N GLU A 201 17.66 2.82 -6.16
CA GLU A 201 19.05 2.93 -6.54
C GLU A 201 19.74 1.55 -6.51
N PRO A 202 19.38 0.66 -7.44
CA PRO A 202 19.85 -0.73 -7.43
C PRO A 202 21.37 -0.90 -7.56
N ASN A 203 22.09 0.18 -7.88
CA ASN A 203 23.54 0.16 -8.06
C ASN A 203 24.32 0.56 -6.79
N LYS A 204 23.67 0.92 -5.70
CA LYS A 204 24.35 1.45 -4.51
C LYS A 204 24.72 0.40 -3.47
N ALA A 205 23.96 -0.64 -3.32
CA ALA A 205 24.30 -1.75 -2.43
C ALA A 205 23.61 -3.04 -2.85
N PRO A 206 24.22 -4.20 -2.62
CA PRO A 206 23.52 -5.47 -2.76
C PRO A 206 22.39 -5.52 -1.73
N LEU A 207 21.24 -6.06 -2.13
CA LEU A 207 20.16 -6.33 -1.17
C LEU A 207 20.67 -7.30 -0.11
N ARG A 208 20.44 -6.99 1.17
CA ARG A 208 20.82 -7.85 2.29
C ARG A 208 20.19 -9.24 2.18
N ALA A 209 18.92 -9.24 1.81
CA ALA A 209 18.16 -10.47 1.68
C ALA A 209 17.09 -10.34 0.60
N VAL A 210 16.73 -11.46 0.01
CA VAL A 210 15.57 -11.55 -0.85
C VAL A 210 14.30 -11.33 -0.01
N SER A 211 13.37 -10.52 -0.51
CA SER A 211 12.05 -10.36 0.12
C SER A 211 11.35 -11.71 0.22
N LYS A 212 10.72 -12.01 1.34
CA LYS A 212 9.97 -13.25 1.56
C LYS A 212 8.48 -12.97 1.60
N TRP A 213 7.75 -13.71 0.78
CA TRP A 213 6.31 -13.55 0.61
C TRP A 213 5.59 -14.89 0.75
N TYR A 214 4.50 -14.87 1.48
CA TYR A 214 3.55 -15.97 1.49
C TYR A 214 2.26 -15.51 0.78
N PHE A 215 2.09 -15.91 -0.48
CA PHE A 215 0.87 -15.66 -1.26
C PHE A 215 -0.03 -16.88 -1.20
N HIS A 216 -1.23 -16.72 -0.62
CA HIS A 216 -2.18 -17.83 -0.48
C HIS A 216 -3.62 -17.34 -0.45
N GLY A 217 -4.52 -18.08 -1.10
CA GLY A 217 -5.95 -17.85 -1.01
C GLY A 217 -6.45 -16.57 -1.69
N ASN A 218 -5.60 -15.83 -2.41
CA ASN A 218 -6.03 -14.64 -3.11
C ASN A 218 -6.87 -15.01 -4.35
N VAL A 219 -7.93 -14.26 -4.58
CA VAL A 219 -8.87 -14.46 -5.68
C VAL A 219 -8.77 -13.32 -6.68
N MET A 220 -8.59 -13.67 -7.96
CA MET A 220 -8.76 -12.73 -9.08
C MET A 220 -10.09 -13.05 -9.77
N GLU A 221 -11.11 -12.22 -9.59
CA GLU A 221 -12.43 -12.43 -10.21
C GLU A 221 -12.28 -12.51 -11.73
N GLY A 222 -12.85 -13.56 -12.30
CA GLY A 222 -12.77 -13.82 -13.74
C GLY A 222 -11.48 -14.46 -14.23
N ASN A 223 -10.53 -14.80 -13.35
CA ASN A 223 -9.29 -15.49 -13.70
C ASN A 223 -9.00 -16.65 -12.73
N SER A 224 -9.47 -17.85 -13.12
CA SER A 224 -9.32 -19.06 -12.30
C SER A 224 -7.87 -19.54 -12.18
N GLN A 225 -7.01 -19.25 -13.16
CA GLN A 225 -5.60 -19.63 -13.15
C GLN A 225 -4.86 -18.88 -12.02
N LEU A 226 -4.99 -17.56 -11.94
CA LEU A 226 -4.39 -16.77 -10.87
C LEU A 226 -4.96 -17.12 -9.49
N THR A 227 -6.25 -17.48 -9.44
CA THR A 227 -6.89 -17.90 -8.20
C THR A 227 -6.36 -19.25 -7.71
N SER A 228 -6.10 -20.20 -8.62
CA SER A 228 -5.58 -21.53 -8.28
C SER A 228 -4.09 -21.54 -7.97
N ASP A 229 -3.30 -20.72 -8.67
CA ASP A 229 -1.88 -20.49 -8.39
C ASP A 229 -1.60 -19.00 -8.25
N ASN A 230 -1.55 -18.53 -7.01
CA ASN A 230 -1.37 -17.12 -6.73
C ASN A 230 -0.02 -16.57 -7.21
N TRP A 231 1.00 -17.41 -7.35
CA TRP A 231 2.32 -16.98 -7.81
C TRP A 231 2.35 -16.60 -9.28
N GLU A 232 1.44 -17.08 -10.09
CA GLU A 232 1.26 -16.62 -11.46
C GLU A 232 0.80 -15.15 -11.55
N GLY A 233 0.22 -14.64 -10.47
CA GLY A 233 -0.16 -13.24 -10.33
C GLY A 233 0.92 -12.33 -9.76
N VAL A 234 2.13 -12.85 -9.52
CA VAL A 234 3.27 -12.12 -8.96
C VAL A 234 4.34 -11.96 -10.04
N TYR A 235 4.92 -10.77 -10.15
CA TYR A 235 6.06 -10.54 -11.02
C TYR A 235 7.03 -9.53 -10.42
N THR A 236 8.25 -9.50 -10.94
CA THR A 236 9.26 -8.51 -10.55
C THR A 236 9.35 -7.41 -11.60
N ASP A 237 9.71 -6.20 -11.22
CA ASP A 237 10.20 -5.27 -12.23
C ASP A 237 11.57 -5.75 -12.76
N GLY A 238 11.95 -5.27 -13.96
CA GLY A 238 13.12 -5.80 -14.65
C GLY A 238 14.48 -5.56 -13.96
N ASN A 239 14.51 -4.84 -12.85
CA ASN A 239 15.71 -4.50 -12.08
C ASN A 239 15.80 -5.26 -10.74
N TYR A 240 14.76 -6.00 -10.36
CA TYR A 240 14.80 -6.79 -9.13
C TYR A 240 15.73 -8.01 -9.32
N PRO A 241 16.77 -8.18 -8.49
CA PRO A 241 17.84 -9.14 -8.77
C PRO A 241 17.49 -10.60 -8.48
N TYR A 242 16.36 -10.85 -7.83
CA TYR A 242 15.95 -12.21 -7.46
C TYR A 242 14.75 -12.66 -8.29
N SER A 243 14.64 -13.96 -8.50
CA SER A 243 13.46 -14.56 -9.12
C SER A 243 12.29 -14.61 -8.13
N ILE A 244 11.07 -14.68 -8.65
CA ILE A 244 9.87 -14.88 -7.82
C ILE A 244 9.94 -16.17 -6.99
N TYR A 245 10.64 -17.19 -7.46
CA TYR A 245 10.81 -18.46 -6.74
C TYR A 245 11.66 -18.32 -5.48
N GLU A 246 12.68 -17.46 -5.52
CA GLU A 246 13.51 -17.17 -4.35
C GLU A 246 12.75 -16.39 -3.28
N MET A 247 11.74 -15.61 -3.68
CA MET A 247 10.88 -14.85 -2.77
C MET A 247 9.85 -15.73 -2.05
N LYS A 248 9.58 -16.93 -2.56
CA LYS A 248 8.49 -17.79 -2.09
C LYS A 248 8.75 -18.34 -0.69
N ALA A 249 7.86 -18.00 0.26
CA ALA A 249 7.76 -18.69 1.53
C ALA A 249 6.79 -19.88 1.41
N SER A 250 7.13 -21.00 2.02
CA SER A 250 6.33 -22.24 1.96
C SER A 250 5.15 -22.26 2.91
N SER A 251 5.12 -21.37 3.88
CA SER A 251 4.08 -21.29 4.91
C SER A 251 3.90 -19.84 5.34
N PHE A 252 2.84 -19.59 6.09
CA PHE A 252 2.59 -18.31 6.75
C PHE A 252 3.83 -17.91 7.58
N ILE A 253 4.28 -16.69 7.41
CA ILE A 253 5.47 -16.17 8.07
C ILE A 253 5.06 -15.67 9.45
N ILE A 254 5.77 -16.09 10.47
CA ILE A 254 5.60 -15.64 11.86
C ILE A 254 6.85 -14.83 12.21
N PRO A 255 6.70 -13.60 12.76
CA PRO A 255 7.82 -12.75 13.12
C PRO A 255 8.68 -13.31 14.24
#